data_e86cb22ac45fd9cf08aabb83e5afbd9f
#
_entry.id   e86cb22ac45fd9cf08aabb83e5afbd9f
#
_cell.length_a   1.000
_cell.length_b   1.000
_cell.length_c   1.000
_cell.angle_alpha   90.00
_cell.angle_beta   90.00
_cell.angle_gamma   90.00
#
_symmetry.space_group_name_H-M   'P 1'
#
loop_
_entity.id
_entity.type
_entity.pdbx_description
1 polymer ?
#
loop_
_entity_poly.entity_id
_entity_poly.type
_entity_poly.pdbx_seq_one_letter_code
_entity_poly.pdbx_strand_id
1 'polypeptide(L)'
;AGAFDERVTLALALAPHIRPQVLDPFFARNPNFERAFSEFGGAPRSAHTGFWPTLETAAFVVGGARILERRLHLTRLADPRHALRAARVLHLDVAEHAHNSAAAPLLIDALTLSRIVRGVESGPEYGSAFPARLLTTPLDWSDLVLQPAVRAEVDELRAWIEHRSTLLDTWQLSRHIKRGYRSLFYGPPGTGKTLTATLLGKSTGLDVYRIDLSLVVSKYIGETEKNLAHVFDEGERRDWILFFDEADALFGKRTATTSANDRYANQEVAYLLQRVEDFPGIVILASNLKGNIDEAFAR
;
A
#
# COMPACT_ATOMS: atom_id res chain seq x y z
N ALA A 1 -4.26 -30.94 6.44
CA ALA A 1 -3.88 -30.81 5.01
C ALA A 1 -3.69 -29.34 4.67
N GLY A 2 -4.62 -28.43 4.96
CA GLY A 2 -4.54 -27.01 4.55
C GLY A 2 -3.25 -26.28 4.97
N ALA A 3 -2.86 -26.40 6.24
CA ALA A 3 -1.67 -25.71 6.75
C ALA A 3 -0.34 -26.19 6.10
N PHE A 4 -0.26 -27.41 5.65
CA PHE A 4 0.91 -27.92 4.93
C PHE A 4 0.95 -27.33 3.51
N ASP A 5 -0.17 -27.32 2.81
CA ASP A 5 -0.30 -26.82 1.44
C ASP A 5 0.04 -25.31 1.38
N GLU A 6 -0.41 -24.54 2.37
CA GLU A 6 -0.08 -23.11 2.53
C GLU A 6 1.42 -22.90 2.76
N ARG A 7 2.05 -23.70 3.63
CA ARG A 7 3.51 -23.61 3.88
C ARG A 7 4.32 -23.91 2.64
N VAL A 8 3.94 -24.95 1.87
CA VAL A 8 4.63 -25.28 0.61
C VAL A 8 4.48 -24.15 -0.40
N THR A 9 3.28 -23.58 -0.53
CA THR A 9 3.04 -22.47 -1.45
C THR A 9 3.85 -21.23 -1.08
N LEU A 10 3.92 -20.89 0.22
CA LEU A 10 4.75 -19.80 0.70
C LEU A 10 6.25 -20.05 0.49
N ALA A 11 6.71 -21.28 0.73
CA ALA A 11 8.10 -21.65 0.49
C ALA A 11 8.48 -21.53 -0.99
N LEU A 12 7.58 -21.95 -1.89
CA LEU A 12 7.77 -21.78 -3.32
C LEU A 12 7.79 -20.30 -3.73
N ALA A 13 6.88 -19.50 -3.19
CA ALA A 13 6.85 -18.06 -3.46
C ALA A 13 8.11 -17.32 -2.94
N LEU A 14 8.71 -17.80 -1.84
CA LEU A 14 9.97 -17.27 -1.28
C LEU A 14 11.21 -17.74 -2.04
N ALA A 15 11.18 -18.92 -2.61
CA ALA A 15 12.36 -19.56 -3.23
C ALA A 15 13.09 -18.71 -4.27
N PRO A 16 12.42 -17.97 -5.20
CA PRO A 16 13.09 -17.09 -6.15
C PRO A 16 13.94 -15.99 -5.49
N HIS A 17 13.56 -15.57 -4.31
CA HIS A 17 14.20 -14.47 -3.58
C HIS A 17 15.34 -14.91 -2.65
N ILE A 18 15.27 -16.14 -2.13
CA ILE A 18 16.19 -16.61 -1.09
C ILE A 18 17.16 -17.66 -1.66
N ARG A 19 16.64 -18.59 -2.46
CA ARG A 19 17.42 -19.75 -2.92
C ARG A 19 16.89 -20.24 -4.28
N PRO A 20 17.08 -19.44 -5.37
CA PRO A 20 16.48 -19.72 -6.69
C PRO A 20 16.89 -21.09 -7.27
N GLN A 21 18.10 -21.58 -6.97
CA GLN A 21 18.58 -22.87 -7.44
C GLN A 21 17.75 -24.09 -7.00
N VAL A 22 16.93 -23.96 -5.95
CA VAL A 22 15.99 -25.03 -5.55
C VAL A 22 14.91 -25.27 -6.60
N LEU A 23 14.69 -24.29 -7.46
CA LEU A 23 13.69 -24.33 -8.53
C LEU A 23 14.26 -24.85 -9.87
N ASP A 24 15.58 -25.05 -10.01
CA ASP A 24 16.21 -25.50 -11.24
C ASP A 24 15.67 -26.85 -11.76
N PRO A 25 15.27 -27.82 -10.92
CA PRO A 25 14.66 -29.06 -11.40
C PRO A 25 13.41 -28.84 -12.25
N PHE A 26 12.69 -27.74 -12.08
CA PHE A 26 11.49 -27.42 -12.88
C PHE A 26 11.81 -26.95 -14.31
N PHE A 27 13.07 -26.71 -14.65
CA PHE A 27 13.51 -26.48 -16.01
C PHE A 27 13.69 -27.79 -16.82
N ALA A 28 13.52 -28.95 -16.18
CA ALA A 28 13.62 -30.23 -16.88
C ALA A 28 12.64 -30.29 -18.07
N ARG A 29 13.14 -30.77 -19.21
CA ARG A 29 12.35 -30.91 -20.43
C ARG A 29 11.90 -32.34 -20.63
N ASN A 30 10.70 -32.49 -21.12
CA ASN A 30 10.19 -33.77 -21.54
C ASN A 30 10.93 -34.21 -22.83
N PRO A 31 11.70 -35.33 -22.80
CA PRO A 31 12.50 -35.75 -23.95
C PRO A 31 11.66 -36.13 -25.17
N ASN A 32 10.39 -36.50 -24.99
CA ASN A 32 9.51 -36.91 -26.08
C ASN A 32 8.91 -35.71 -26.84
N PHE A 33 8.82 -34.55 -26.20
CA PHE A 33 8.16 -33.36 -26.78
C PHE A 33 9.07 -32.12 -26.83
N GLU A 34 10.33 -32.25 -26.38
CA GLU A 34 11.34 -31.18 -26.36
C GLU A 34 10.89 -29.88 -25.65
N ARG A 35 9.88 -29.96 -24.79
CA ARG A 35 9.32 -28.84 -24.05
C ARG A 35 9.30 -29.12 -22.56
N ALA A 36 9.13 -28.07 -21.76
CA ALA A 36 8.94 -28.20 -20.31
C ALA A 36 7.70 -29.08 -20.00
N PHE A 37 7.72 -29.75 -18.86
CA PHE A 37 6.55 -30.47 -18.37
C PHE A 37 5.48 -29.44 -17.97
N SER A 38 4.30 -29.56 -18.59
CA SER A 38 3.20 -28.63 -18.38
C SER A 38 2.67 -28.62 -16.94
N GLU A 39 2.83 -29.74 -16.23
CA GLU A 39 2.44 -29.88 -14.83
C GLU A 39 3.36 -29.14 -13.85
N PHE A 40 4.56 -28.73 -14.27
CA PHE A 40 5.46 -27.93 -13.44
C PHE A 40 4.98 -26.47 -13.33
N GLY A 41 4.14 -26.04 -14.25
CA GLY A 41 3.75 -24.63 -14.32
C GLY A 41 4.94 -23.73 -14.64
N GLY A 42 5.04 -22.63 -13.92
CA GLY A 42 6.08 -21.62 -14.13
C GLY A 42 5.62 -20.51 -15.07
N ALA A 43 6.00 -19.28 -14.74
CA ALA A 43 5.68 -18.09 -15.52
C ALA A 43 6.96 -17.37 -15.96
N PRO A 44 7.06 -16.92 -17.23
CA PRO A 44 8.14 -16.06 -17.65
C PRO A 44 8.03 -14.68 -16.99
N ARG A 45 9.17 -14.10 -16.60
CA ARG A 45 9.25 -12.70 -16.15
C ARG A 45 10.39 -12.00 -16.83
N SER A 46 10.14 -10.84 -17.41
CA SER A 46 11.10 -10.09 -18.23
C SER A 46 12.37 -9.69 -17.48
N ALA A 47 12.31 -9.56 -16.17
CA ALA A 47 13.43 -9.14 -15.32
C ALA A 47 14.14 -10.29 -14.58
N HIS A 48 13.72 -11.55 -14.80
CA HIS A 48 14.27 -12.68 -14.05
C HIS A 48 14.43 -13.90 -14.96
N THR A 49 15.64 -14.44 -15.05
CA THR A 49 15.95 -15.61 -15.89
C THR A 49 15.70 -16.96 -15.21
N GLY A 50 15.46 -16.96 -13.89
CA GLY A 50 15.15 -18.15 -13.09
C GLY A 50 13.70 -18.62 -13.24
N PHE A 51 13.41 -19.81 -12.72
CA PHE A 51 12.06 -20.35 -12.68
C PHE A 51 11.20 -19.55 -11.68
N TRP A 52 10.03 -19.09 -12.14
CA TRP A 52 9.09 -18.40 -11.28
C TRP A 52 7.88 -19.30 -11.00
N PRO A 53 7.66 -19.76 -9.75
CA PRO A 53 6.59 -20.69 -9.41
C PRO A 53 5.21 -20.08 -9.60
N THR A 54 4.25 -20.94 -9.93
CA THR A 54 2.84 -20.64 -10.04
C THR A 54 2.03 -21.51 -9.07
N LEU A 55 0.73 -21.31 -8.97
CA LEU A 55 -0.13 -22.23 -8.22
C LEU A 55 -0.10 -23.64 -8.82
N GLU A 56 0.11 -23.77 -10.13
CA GLU A 56 0.29 -25.07 -10.79
C GLU A 56 1.54 -25.77 -10.25
N THR A 57 2.65 -25.03 -10.07
CA THR A 57 3.88 -25.54 -9.46
C THR A 57 3.60 -26.05 -8.04
N ALA A 58 2.88 -25.27 -7.23
CA ALA A 58 2.50 -25.68 -5.88
C ALA A 58 1.62 -26.93 -5.90
N ALA A 59 0.67 -26.99 -6.82
CA ALA A 59 -0.22 -28.14 -7.00
C ALA A 59 0.55 -29.41 -7.38
N PHE A 60 1.58 -29.29 -8.23
CA PHE A 60 2.45 -30.40 -8.58
C PHE A 60 3.28 -30.87 -7.38
N VAL A 61 3.92 -29.96 -6.62
CA VAL A 61 4.75 -30.30 -5.46
C VAL A 61 3.94 -30.99 -4.37
N VAL A 62 2.72 -30.52 -4.11
CA VAL A 62 1.87 -31.05 -3.04
C VAL A 62 1.14 -32.31 -3.45
N GLY A 63 0.62 -32.38 -4.67
CA GLY A 63 -0.27 -33.45 -5.14
C GLY A 63 0.34 -34.41 -6.16
N GLY A 64 1.47 -34.05 -6.76
CA GLY A 64 2.00 -34.77 -7.90
C GLY A 64 1.05 -34.73 -9.11
N ALA A 65 1.37 -35.51 -10.14
CA ALA A 65 0.53 -35.61 -11.34
C ALA A 65 -0.76 -36.42 -11.13
N ARG A 66 -0.89 -37.18 -10.05
CA ARG A 66 -1.93 -38.21 -9.88
C ARG A 66 -3.05 -37.85 -8.92
N ILE A 67 -2.88 -36.87 -8.04
CA ILE A 67 -3.88 -36.57 -7.00
C ILE A 67 -4.65 -35.31 -7.36
N LEU A 68 -5.66 -35.47 -8.22
CA LEU A 68 -6.50 -34.38 -8.71
C LEU A 68 -7.21 -33.61 -7.58
N GLU A 69 -7.73 -34.30 -6.57
CA GLU A 69 -8.41 -33.66 -5.45
C GLU A 69 -7.50 -32.67 -4.71
N ARG A 70 -6.24 -33.02 -4.52
CA ARG A 70 -5.26 -32.19 -3.84
C ARG A 70 -4.88 -30.98 -4.68
N ARG A 71 -4.79 -31.17 -6.00
CA ARG A 71 -4.56 -30.07 -6.95
C ARG A 71 -5.72 -29.08 -6.92
N LEU A 72 -6.96 -29.58 -6.95
CA LEU A 72 -8.16 -28.74 -6.86
C LEU A 72 -8.28 -28.03 -5.51
N HIS A 73 -7.81 -28.64 -4.43
CA HIS A 73 -7.81 -27.99 -3.13
C HIS A 73 -6.93 -26.72 -3.12
N LEU A 74 -5.81 -26.72 -3.81
CA LEU A 74 -4.90 -25.58 -3.91
C LEU A 74 -5.49 -24.39 -4.69
N THR A 75 -6.47 -24.62 -5.57
CA THR A 75 -7.15 -23.51 -6.25
C THR A 75 -7.86 -22.55 -5.29
N ARG A 76 -8.16 -23.00 -4.07
CA ARG A 76 -8.70 -22.14 -3.00
C ARG A 76 -7.77 -20.99 -2.62
N LEU A 77 -6.44 -21.17 -2.80
CA LEU A 77 -5.46 -20.11 -2.60
C LEU A 77 -5.59 -18.97 -3.62
N ALA A 78 -6.28 -19.21 -4.74
CA ALA A 78 -6.60 -18.17 -5.70
C ALA A 78 -7.74 -17.24 -5.23
N ASP A 79 -8.59 -17.68 -4.29
CA ASP A 79 -9.67 -16.85 -3.75
C ASP A 79 -9.09 -15.62 -3.03
N PRO A 80 -9.48 -14.39 -3.42
CA PRO A 80 -9.04 -13.17 -2.72
C PRO A 80 -9.38 -13.15 -1.22
N ARG A 81 -10.39 -13.90 -0.79
CA ARG A 81 -10.81 -14.03 0.63
C ARG A 81 -9.98 -15.03 1.41
N HIS A 82 -9.11 -15.80 0.77
CA HIS A 82 -8.20 -16.71 1.47
C HIS A 82 -7.27 -15.93 2.44
N ALA A 83 -7.04 -16.45 3.64
CA ALA A 83 -6.32 -15.75 4.70
C ALA A 83 -4.97 -15.17 4.26
N LEU A 84 -4.16 -15.92 3.49
CA LEU A 84 -2.86 -15.44 2.98
C LEU A 84 -3.00 -14.30 1.97
N ARG A 85 -4.09 -14.27 1.19
CA ARG A 85 -4.36 -13.21 0.23
C ARG A 85 -5.03 -12.00 0.87
N ALA A 86 -5.99 -12.24 1.76
CA ALA A 86 -6.63 -11.19 2.55
C ALA A 86 -5.63 -10.45 3.44
N ALA A 87 -4.66 -11.18 4.02
CA ALA A 87 -3.53 -10.60 4.76
C ALA A 87 -2.43 -10.03 3.85
N ARG A 88 -2.61 -10.04 2.52
CA ARG A 88 -1.65 -9.56 1.51
C ARG A 88 -0.24 -10.19 1.60
N VAL A 89 -0.10 -11.33 2.28
CA VAL A 89 1.16 -12.07 2.35
C VAL A 89 1.52 -12.70 1.00
N LEU A 90 0.52 -13.25 0.32
CA LEU A 90 0.64 -13.90 -0.99
C LEU A 90 -0.19 -13.13 -2.02
N HIS A 91 0.43 -12.80 -3.14
CA HIS A 91 -0.22 -12.21 -4.31
C HIS A 91 -0.15 -13.16 -5.50
N LEU A 92 -1.15 -13.08 -6.37
CA LEU A 92 -1.17 -13.72 -7.67
C LEU A 92 -1.28 -12.64 -8.73
N ASP A 93 -0.36 -12.62 -9.67
CA ASP A 93 -0.42 -11.70 -10.80
C ASP A 93 -1.40 -12.25 -11.85
N VAL A 94 -2.66 -11.91 -11.67
CA VAL A 94 -3.77 -12.47 -12.48
C VAL A 94 -4.08 -11.62 -13.72
N ALA A 95 -3.50 -10.42 -13.86
CA ALA A 95 -3.87 -9.48 -14.93
C ALA A 95 -3.70 -10.08 -16.34
N GLU A 96 -2.62 -10.82 -16.55
CA GLU A 96 -2.36 -11.54 -17.83
C GLU A 96 -2.93 -12.97 -17.87
N HIS A 97 -3.45 -13.48 -16.74
CA HIS A 97 -3.85 -14.87 -16.53
C HIS A 97 -5.32 -15.01 -16.09
N ALA A 98 -6.17 -14.05 -16.49
CA ALA A 98 -7.57 -13.97 -16.05
C ALA A 98 -8.39 -15.26 -16.28
N HIS A 99 -8.04 -16.06 -17.28
CA HIS A 99 -8.73 -17.32 -17.60
C HIS A 99 -8.15 -18.56 -16.89
N ASN A 100 -6.95 -18.46 -16.32
CA ASN A 100 -6.31 -19.54 -15.56
C ASN A 100 -5.49 -19.01 -14.39
N SER A 101 -6.14 -18.79 -13.27
CA SER A 101 -5.50 -18.31 -12.05
C SER A 101 -4.42 -19.27 -11.51
N ALA A 102 -4.44 -20.53 -11.88
CA ALA A 102 -3.39 -21.49 -11.51
C ALA A 102 -2.06 -21.24 -12.21
N ALA A 103 -2.08 -20.61 -13.38
CA ALA A 103 -0.88 -20.21 -14.13
C ALA A 103 -0.29 -18.88 -13.65
N ALA A 104 -0.99 -18.16 -12.76
CA ALA A 104 -0.52 -16.89 -12.24
C ALA A 104 0.72 -17.07 -11.34
N PRO A 105 1.77 -16.21 -11.50
CA PRO A 105 2.95 -16.24 -10.65
C PRO A 105 2.60 -16.04 -9.17
N LEU A 106 3.29 -16.80 -8.32
CA LEU A 106 3.24 -16.61 -6.86
C LEU A 106 4.17 -15.46 -6.49
N LEU A 107 3.60 -14.41 -5.93
CA LEU A 107 4.33 -13.23 -5.48
C LEU A 107 4.19 -13.08 -3.97
N ILE A 108 5.28 -12.69 -3.32
CA ILE A 108 5.25 -12.26 -1.92
C ILE A 108 5.34 -10.74 -1.89
N ASP A 109 4.53 -10.13 -1.05
CA ASP A 109 4.61 -8.71 -0.75
C ASP A 109 6.02 -8.33 -0.27
N ALA A 110 6.56 -7.23 -0.78
CA ALA A 110 7.94 -6.80 -0.51
C ALA A 110 8.24 -6.63 1.00
N LEU A 111 7.23 -6.25 1.77
CA LEU A 111 7.36 -6.08 3.22
C LEU A 111 7.43 -7.41 3.95
N THR A 112 6.54 -8.33 3.57
CA THR A 112 6.54 -9.70 4.09
C THR A 112 7.88 -10.36 3.76
N LEU A 113 8.39 -10.15 2.55
CA LEU A 113 9.71 -10.62 2.14
C LEU A 113 10.83 -10.00 3.02
N SER A 114 10.82 -8.68 3.21
CA SER A 114 11.82 -7.99 4.05
C SER A 114 11.76 -8.47 5.51
N ARG A 115 10.57 -8.65 6.06
CA ARG A 115 10.37 -9.17 7.41
C ARG A 115 10.89 -10.59 7.57
N ILE A 116 10.64 -11.46 6.58
CA ILE A 116 11.10 -12.86 6.61
C ILE A 116 12.63 -12.95 6.43
N VAL A 117 13.19 -12.17 5.49
CA VAL A 117 14.60 -12.27 5.11
C VAL A 117 15.51 -11.46 6.03
N ARG A 118 15.08 -10.27 6.45
CA ARG A 118 15.90 -9.32 7.21
C ARG A 118 15.48 -9.18 8.67
N GLY A 119 14.31 -9.71 9.06
CA GLY A 119 13.75 -9.52 10.39
C GLY A 119 13.29 -8.09 10.69
N VAL A 120 13.30 -7.21 9.69
CA VAL A 120 12.97 -5.78 9.83
C VAL A 120 11.86 -5.43 8.85
N GLU A 121 10.89 -4.66 9.30
CA GLU A 121 9.91 -4.05 8.41
C GLU A 121 10.56 -2.83 7.73
N SER A 122 11.16 -3.04 6.57
CA SER A 122 11.57 -1.91 5.73
C SER A 122 10.32 -1.30 5.12
N GLY A 123 10.12 0.00 5.33
CA GLY A 123 9.10 0.75 4.58
C GLY A 123 9.40 0.73 3.08
N PRO A 124 8.41 1.03 2.23
CA PRO A 124 8.64 1.19 0.80
C PRO A 124 9.72 2.24 0.53
N GLU A 125 10.54 2.00 -0.49
CA GLU A 125 11.55 2.98 -0.89
C GLU A 125 10.90 4.17 -1.59
N TYR A 126 11.27 5.39 -1.16
CA TYR A 126 10.83 6.63 -1.78
C TYR A 126 11.28 6.71 -3.24
N GLY A 127 10.36 6.99 -4.14
CA GLY A 127 10.61 7.14 -5.56
C GLY A 127 9.34 7.38 -6.37
N SER A 128 9.45 7.40 -7.69
CA SER A 128 8.30 7.60 -8.57
C SER A 128 7.21 6.52 -8.39
N ALA A 129 7.60 5.28 -8.11
CA ALA A 129 6.68 4.18 -7.83
C ALA A 129 6.03 4.26 -6.44
N PHE A 130 6.65 4.97 -5.50
CA PHE A 130 6.12 5.21 -4.16
C PHE A 130 6.43 6.65 -3.73
N PRO A 131 5.58 7.62 -4.08
CA PRO A 131 5.81 9.05 -3.87
C PRO A 131 5.52 9.49 -2.43
N ALA A 132 5.94 8.70 -1.45
CA ALA A 132 5.76 8.99 -0.04
C ALA A 132 7.04 8.69 0.75
N ARG A 133 7.42 9.60 1.65
CA ARG A 133 8.63 9.53 2.46
C ARG A 133 8.30 9.50 3.94
N LEU A 134 8.90 8.57 4.67
CA LEU A 134 8.79 8.52 6.13
C LEU A 134 9.43 9.78 6.75
N LEU A 135 8.69 10.44 7.63
CA LEU A 135 9.15 11.56 8.44
C LEU A 135 9.55 11.06 9.83
N THR A 136 10.75 11.42 10.25
CA THR A 136 11.28 11.16 11.58
C THR A 136 11.85 12.42 12.18
N THR A 137 11.84 12.54 13.51
CA THR A 137 12.46 13.68 14.21
C THR A 137 13.14 13.25 15.51
N PRO A 138 14.34 13.76 15.82
CA PRO A 138 14.94 13.58 17.13
C PRO A 138 14.29 14.48 18.19
N LEU A 139 13.51 15.49 17.78
CA LEU A 139 12.87 16.47 18.66
C LEU A 139 11.70 15.90 19.44
N ASP A 140 11.31 16.59 20.51
CA ASP A 140 10.18 16.29 21.37
C ASP A 140 9.18 17.46 21.45
N TRP A 141 8.05 17.25 22.12
CA TRP A 141 7.03 18.30 22.28
C TRP A 141 7.52 19.55 23.03
N SER A 142 8.58 19.44 23.82
CA SER A 142 9.23 20.58 24.49
C SER A 142 9.98 21.51 23.52
N ASP A 143 10.35 21.01 22.34
CA ASP A 143 11.05 21.77 21.32
C ASP A 143 10.09 22.56 20.42
N LEU A 144 8.77 22.37 20.58
CA LEU A 144 7.75 22.99 19.76
C LEU A 144 6.88 23.95 20.60
N VAL A 145 6.95 25.23 20.29
CA VAL A 145 6.11 26.25 20.91
C VAL A 145 4.86 26.47 20.08
N LEU A 146 3.70 26.12 20.64
CA LEU A 146 2.38 26.35 20.05
C LEU A 146 1.57 27.33 20.89
N GLN A 147 0.70 28.09 20.24
CA GLN A 147 -0.31 28.87 20.95
C GLN A 147 -1.24 27.91 21.72
N PRO A 148 -1.75 28.29 22.91
CA PRO A 148 -2.59 27.43 23.75
C PRO A 148 -3.81 26.84 23.01
N ALA A 149 -4.46 27.61 22.14
CA ALA A 149 -5.59 27.14 21.35
C ALA A 149 -5.18 26.05 20.35
N VAL A 150 -4.09 26.27 19.62
CA VAL A 150 -3.56 25.28 18.66
C VAL A 150 -3.09 24.02 19.38
N ARG A 151 -2.48 24.18 20.56
CA ARG A 151 -2.08 23.05 21.40
C ARG A 151 -3.27 22.18 21.81
N ALA A 152 -4.38 22.80 22.20
CA ALA A 152 -5.60 22.08 22.55
C ALA A 152 -6.16 21.28 21.36
N GLU A 153 -6.18 21.85 20.15
CA GLU A 153 -6.61 21.15 18.92
C GLU A 153 -5.69 19.96 18.58
N VAL A 154 -4.39 20.12 18.77
CA VAL A 154 -3.42 19.03 18.57
C VAL A 154 -3.59 17.93 19.62
N ASP A 155 -3.84 18.28 20.86
CA ASP A 155 -4.10 17.32 21.95
C ASP A 155 -5.42 16.58 21.74
N GLU A 156 -6.45 17.23 21.17
CA GLU A 156 -7.71 16.59 20.76
C GLU A 156 -7.48 15.58 19.64
N LEU A 157 -6.72 15.93 18.59
CA LEU A 157 -6.34 15.01 17.53
C LEU A 157 -5.57 13.81 18.08
N ARG A 158 -4.63 14.02 19.00
CA ARG A 158 -3.90 12.95 19.66
C ARG A 158 -4.83 12.03 20.44
N ALA A 159 -5.73 12.58 21.25
CA ALA A 159 -6.71 11.82 22.00
C ALA A 159 -7.62 11.00 21.08
N TRP A 160 -8.03 11.56 19.94
CA TRP A 160 -8.79 10.80 18.93
C TRP A 160 -7.99 9.61 18.39
N ILE A 161 -6.71 9.81 18.06
CA ILE A 161 -5.84 8.73 17.58
C ILE A 161 -5.73 7.61 18.62
N GLU A 162 -5.50 7.96 19.88
CA GLU A 162 -5.31 7.00 20.97
C GLU A 162 -6.58 6.21 21.30
N HIS A 163 -7.77 6.84 21.17
CA HIS A 163 -9.02 6.24 21.59
C HIS A 163 -9.96 5.80 20.47
N ARG A 164 -9.58 5.98 19.19
CA ARG A 164 -10.45 5.69 18.04
C ARG A 164 -10.97 4.25 17.98
N SER A 165 -10.15 3.25 18.36
CA SER A 165 -10.59 1.86 18.38
C SER A 165 -11.71 1.64 19.43
N THR A 166 -11.60 2.26 20.60
CA THR A 166 -12.65 2.21 21.63
C THR A 166 -13.93 2.88 21.12
N LEU A 167 -13.82 4.05 20.51
CA LEU A 167 -14.96 4.78 19.97
C LEU A 167 -15.64 4.04 18.83
N LEU A 168 -14.85 3.60 17.85
CA LEU A 168 -15.38 3.04 16.60
C LEU A 168 -15.85 1.59 16.76
N ASP A 169 -15.08 0.77 17.47
CA ASP A 169 -15.31 -0.67 17.52
C ASP A 169 -16.03 -1.07 18.82
N THR A 170 -15.59 -0.63 20.00
CA THR A 170 -16.23 -0.98 21.27
C THR A 170 -17.57 -0.29 21.45
N TRP A 171 -17.64 1.01 21.16
CA TRP A 171 -18.89 1.79 21.24
C TRP A 171 -19.73 1.72 19.96
N GLN A 172 -19.23 1.02 18.93
CA GLN A 172 -19.89 0.82 17.64
C GLN A 172 -20.26 2.11 16.89
N LEU A 173 -19.56 3.20 17.14
CA LEU A 173 -19.81 4.49 16.48
C LEU A 173 -19.43 4.47 14.99
N SER A 174 -18.71 3.45 14.50
CA SER A 174 -18.39 3.26 13.08
C SER A 174 -19.62 3.19 12.16
N ARG A 175 -20.80 3.00 12.72
CA ARG A 175 -22.09 3.06 11.99
C ARG A 175 -22.56 4.51 11.71
N HIS A 176 -22.05 5.47 12.44
CA HIS A 176 -22.51 6.88 12.44
C HIS A 176 -21.45 7.86 12.00
N ILE A 177 -20.18 7.53 12.20
CA ILE A 177 -19.04 8.38 11.85
C ILE A 177 -18.05 7.63 10.95
N LYS A 178 -17.41 8.36 10.02
CA LYS A 178 -16.35 7.81 9.19
C LYS A 178 -15.15 7.42 10.07
N ARG A 179 -14.46 6.33 9.72
CA ARG A 179 -13.29 5.85 10.45
C ARG A 179 -12.09 6.80 10.37
N GLY A 180 -11.95 7.50 9.26
CA GLY A 180 -10.81 8.38 9.03
C GLY A 180 -10.97 9.76 9.67
N TYR A 181 -9.84 10.38 10.02
CA TYR A 181 -9.76 11.74 10.52
C TYR A 181 -8.98 12.64 9.55
N ARG A 182 -9.51 13.81 9.22
CA ARG A 182 -8.87 14.80 8.36
C ARG A 182 -8.61 16.05 9.16
N SER A 183 -7.36 16.50 9.14
CA SER A 183 -6.93 17.70 9.83
C SER A 183 -6.23 18.65 8.87
N LEU A 184 -6.48 19.93 9.03
CA LEU A 184 -5.84 20.97 8.26
C LEU A 184 -4.91 21.78 9.16
N PHE A 185 -3.62 21.73 8.85
CA PHE A 185 -2.60 22.57 9.46
C PHE A 185 -2.32 23.77 8.55
N TYR A 186 -2.76 24.96 8.94
CA TYR A 186 -2.53 26.15 8.17
C TYR A 186 -1.71 27.18 8.93
N GLY A 187 -0.89 27.96 8.22
CA GLY A 187 -0.05 29.01 8.79
C GLY A 187 1.18 29.31 7.95
N PRO A 188 1.89 30.39 8.22
CA PRO A 188 3.10 30.76 7.50
C PRO A 188 4.16 29.64 7.47
N PRO A 189 5.12 29.68 6.52
CA PRO A 189 6.27 28.80 6.56
C PRO A 189 7.04 28.91 7.89
N GLY A 190 7.60 27.81 8.37
CA GLY A 190 8.38 27.80 9.61
C GLY A 190 7.58 27.74 10.91
N THR A 191 6.24 27.66 10.86
CA THR A 191 5.39 27.58 12.07
C THR A 191 5.32 26.21 12.73
N GLY A 192 6.05 25.21 12.22
CA GLY A 192 6.15 23.90 12.84
C GLY A 192 5.11 22.87 12.36
N LYS A 193 4.37 23.11 11.26
CA LYS A 193 3.34 22.19 10.75
C LYS A 193 3.85 20.76 10.56
N THR A 194 4.95 20.59 9.84
CA THR A 194 5.58 19.29 9.59
C THR A 194 6.10 18.66 10.89
N LEU A 195 6.71 19.47 11.76
CA LEU A 195 7.18 19.01 13.07
C LEU A 195 6.03 18.51 13.94
N THR A 196 4.92 19.25 14.00
CA THR A 196 3.70 18.85 14.74
C THR A 196 3.20 17.50 14.27
N ALA A 197 3.09 17.28 12.94
CA ALA A 197 2.66 16.00 12.38
C ALA A 197 3.62 14.87 12.77
N THR A 198 4.93 15.11 12.69
CA THR A 198 5.94 14.10 13.04
C THR A 198 5.94 13.77 14.53
N LEU A 199 5.74 14.77 15.40
CA LEU A 199 5.62 14.59 16.85
C LEU A 199 4.33 13.84 17.22
N LEU A 200 3.22 14.07 16.52
CA LEU A 200 2.00 13.28 16.67
C LEU A 200 2.27 11.80 16.38
N GLY A 201 2.91 11.49 15.27
CA GLY A 201 3.29 10.11 14.95
C GLY A 201 4.19 9.51 16.01
N LYS A 202 5.26 10.22 16.41
CA LYS A 202 6.19 9.78 17.45
C LYS A 202 5.47 9.49 18.78
N SER A 203 4.53 10.33 19.21
CA SER A 203 3.82 10.17 20.48
C SER A 203 2.74 9.10 20.44
N THR A 204 2.15 8.81 19.29
CA THR A 204 1.11 7.80 19.11
C THR A 204 1.61 6.45 18.60
N GLY A 205 2.91 6.37 18.27
CA GLY A 205 3.53 5.17 17.72
C GLY A 205 3.15 4.86 16.26
N LEU A 206 2.63 5.87 15.54
CA LEU A 206 2.26 5.75 14.13
C LEU A 206 3.32 6.37 13.23
N ASP A 207 3.63 5.70 12.13
CA ASP A 207 4.51 6.24 11.10
C ASP A 207 3.83 7.40 10.36
N VAL A 208 4.58 8.47 10.12
CA VAL A 208 4.11 9.64 9.34
C VAL A 208 4.77 9.62 7.98
N TYR A 209 3.97 9.50 6.92
CA TYR A 209 4.46 9.53 5.55
C TYR A 209 4.07 10.82 4.85
N ARG A 210 5.08 11.59 4.44
CA ARG A 210 4.90 12.80 3.62
C ARG A 210 4.72 12.41 2.18
N ILE A 211 3.59 12.80 1.60
CA ILE A 211 3.29 12.61 0.17
C ILE A 211 3.93 13.75 -0.62
N ASP A 212 4.70 13.41 -1.64
CA ASP A 212 5.31 14.37 -2.54
C ASP A 212 4.40 14.62 -3.74
N LEU A 213 3.66 15.72 -3.67
CA LEU A 213 2.71 16.11 -4.70
C LEU A 213 3.37 16.44 -6.04
N SER A 214 4.66 16.82 -6.05
CA SER A 214 5.39 17.10 -7.29
C SER A 214 5.66 15.84 -8.12
N LEU A 215 5.80 14.69 -7.44
CA LEU A 215 5.92 13.38 -8.09
C LEU A 215 4.56 12.80 -8.48
N VAL A 216 3.50 13.29 -7.84
CA VAL A 216 2.12 12.87 -8.08
C VAL A 216 1.55 13.52 -9.35
N VAL A 217 1.86 14.79 -9.61
CA VAL A 217 1.40 15.55 -10.79
C VAL A 217 2.39 15.37 -11.95
N SER A 218 2.87 14.19 -12.23
CA SER A 218 3.87 13.95 -13.26
C SER A 218 3.25 13.61 -14.63
N LYS A 219 4.08 13.74 -15.69
CA LYS A 219 3.72 13.68 -17.12
C LYS A 219 3.07 12.39 -17.65
N TYR A 220 2.89 11.34 -16.84
CA TYR A 220 2.42 10.03 -17.31
C TYR A 220 1.07 9.69 -16.69
N ILE A 221 0.03 9.85 -17.49
CA ILE A 221 -1.37 9.55 -17.15
C ILE A 221 -1.53 8.07 -16.79
N GLY A 222 -2.16 7.78 -15.65
CA GLY A 222 -2.49 6.42 -15.20
C GLY A 222 -1.44 5.73 -14.32
N GLU A 223 -0.15 6.07 -14.38
CA GLU A 223 0.85 5.59 -13.41
C GLU A 223 0.73 6.31 -12.07
N THR A 224 0.44 7.59 -12.11
CA THR A 224 0.23 8.43 -10.93
C THR A 224 -0.89 7.90 -10.05
N GLU A 225 -2.05 7.58 -10.62
CA GLU A 225 -3.20 7.04 -9.88
C GLU A 225 -2.86 5.69 -9.22
N LYS A 226 -2.13 4.81 -9.92
CA LYS A 226 -1.67 3.52 -9.37
C LYS A 226 -0.70 3.70 -8.21
N ASN A 227 0.26 4.60 -8.36
CA ASN A 227 1.28 4.86 -7.35
C ASN A 227 0.68 5.49 -6.09
N LEU A 228 -0.27 6.42 -6.26
CA LEU A 228 -1.06 6.97 -5.16
C LEU A 228 -1.94 5.91 -4.49
N ALA A 229 -2.66 5.10 -5.28
CA ALA A 229 -3.45 4.01 -4.73
C ALA A 229 -2.59 3.10 -3.85
N HIS A 230 -1.38 2.78 -4.29
CA HIS A 230 -0.43 1.99 -3.51
C HIS A 230 -0.05 2.67 -2.18
N VAL A 231 0.18 3.99 -2.17
CA VAL A 231 0.47 4.73 -0.92
C VAL A 231 -0.71 4.69 0.04
N PHE A 232 -1.93 4.92 -0.45
CA PHE A 232 -3.13 4.87 0.39
C PHE A 232 -3.39 3.45 0.92
N ASP A 233 -3.24 2.42 0.09
CA ASP A 233 -3.43 1.03 0.49
C ASP A 233 -2.40 0.58 1.55
N GLU A 234 -1.13 1.00 1.40
CA GLU A 234 -0.11 0.76 2.42
C GLU A 234 -0.39 1.55 3.70
N GLY A 235 -0.80 2.81 3.57
CA GLY A 235 -1.17 3.66 4.69
C GLY A 235 -2.34 3.09 5.50
N GLU A 236 -3.36 2.55 4.83
CA GLU A 236 -4.48 1.88 5.47
C GLU A 236 -4.05 0.61 6.21
N ARG A 237 -3.26 -0.23 5.53
CA ARG A 237 -2.79 -1.51 6.08
C ARG A 237 -1.91 -1.35 7.31
N ARG A 238 -1.08 -0.30 7.35
CA ARG A 238 -0.09 -0.05 8.39
C ARG A 238 -0.50 1.03 9.37
N ASP A 239 -1.68 1.57 9.18
CA ASP A 239 -2.20 2.61 10.05
C ASP A 239 -1.33 3.87 10.10
N TRP A 240 -0.86 4.32 8.92
CA TRP A 240 -0.03 5.50 8.82
C TRP A 240 -0.81 6.80 8.95
N ILE A 241 -0.11 7.85 9.37
CA ILE A 241 -0.53 9.23 9.17
C ILE A 241 -0.02 9.68 7.81
N LEU A 242 -0.93 10.01 6.90
CA LEU A 242 -0.59 10.58 5.59
C LEU A 242 -0.53 12.10 5.70
N PHE A 243 0.66 12.66 5.45
CA PHE A 243 0.92 14.09 5.53
C PHE A 243 1.12 14.68 4.14
N PHE A 244 0.23 15.58 3.75
CA PHE A 244 0.31 16.32 2.48
C PHE A 244 0.84 17.71 2.74
N ASP A 245 2.08 17.96 2.34
CA ASP A 245 2.68 19.28 2.43
C ASP A 245 2.32 20.12 1.21
N GLU A 246 2.26 21.44 1.38
CA GLU A 246 1.89 22.37 0.30
C GLU A 246 0.55 22.01 -0.38
N ALA A 247 -0.43 21.58 0.43
CA ALA A 247 -1.72 21.14 -0.07
C ALA A 247 -2.51 22.24 -0.81
N ASP A 248 -2.11 23.50 -0.69
CA ASP A 248 -2.62 24.62 -1.48
C ASP A 248 -2.42 24.41 -3.00
N ALA A 249 -1.41 23.64 -3.42
CA ALA A 249 -1.25 23.26 -4.82
C ALA A 249 -2.41 22.39 -5.34
N LEU A 250 -3.07 21.63 -4.47
CA LEU A 250 -4.25 20.82 -4.81
C LEU A 250 -5.54 21.64 -4.85
N PHE A 251 -5.59 22.74 -4.12
CA PHE A 251 -6.79 23.56 -3.94
C PHE A 251 -6.75 24.86 -4.74
N GLY A 252 -5.66 25.12 -5.49
CA GLY A 252 -5.56 26.27 -6.39
C GLY A 252 -6.78 26.35 -7.28
N LYS A 253 -7.30 27.58 -7.50
CA LYS A 253 -8.48 27.84 -8.34
C LYS A 253 -8.39 26.96 -9.58
N ARG A 254 -9.42 26.14 -9.80
CA ARG A 254 -9.63 25.39 -11.04
C ARG A 254 -9.45 26.37 -12.19
N THR A 255 -8.30 26.35 -12.84
CA THR A 255 -8.02 27.16 -14.01
C THR A 255 -9.07 26.79 -15.05
N ALA A 256 -9.67 27.79 -15.67
CA ALA A 256 -10.62 27.58 -16.76
C ALA A 256 -9.93 26.65 -17.78
N THR A 257 -10.57 25.52 -18.06
CA THR A 257 -10.07 24.45 -18.92
C THR A 257 -9.83 24.97 -20.33
N THR A 258 -8.61 25.38 -20.63
CA THR A 258 -8.20 25.89 -21.96
C THR A 258 -7.41 24.82 -22.73
N SER A 259 -6.88 23.80 -22.07
CA SER A 259 -6.10 22.74 -22.73
C SER A 259 -6.51 21.34 -22.26
N ALA A 260 -6.12 20.31 -23.04
CA ALA A 260 -6.32 18.92 -22.68
C ALA A 260 -5.55 18.56 -21.36
N ASN A 261 -4.36 19.15 -21.16
CA ASN A 261 -3.55 18.95 -19.96
C ASN A 261 -4.26 19.45 -18.69
N ASP A 262 -5.03 20.56 -18.79
CA ASP A 262 -5.77 21.10 -17.63
C ASP A 262 -6.90 20.17 -17.19
N ARG A 263 -7.51 19.42 -18.13
CA ARG A 263 -8.55 18.42 -17.82
C ARG A 263 -7.97 17.25 -17.04
N TYR A 264 -6.80 16.76 -17.44
CA TYR A 264 -6.14 15.64 -16.78
C TYR A 264 -5.65 16.01 -15.37
N ALA A 265 -5.03 17.17 -15.22
CA ALA A 265 -4.61 17.67 -13.91
C ALA A 265 -5.81 17.81 -12.94
N ASN A 266 -6.95 18.29 -13.43
CA ASN A 266 -8.18 18.38 -12.64
C ASN A 266 -8.74 16.99 -12.26
N GLN A 267 -8.59 15.98 -13.12
CA GLN A 267 -9.02 14.61 -12.84
C GLN A 267 -8.15 13.95 -11.78
N GLU A 268 -6.82 14.10 -11.87
CA GLU A 268 -5.86 13.59 -10.86
C GLU A 268 -6.11 14.21 -9.48
N VAL A 269 -6.35 15.51 -9.43
CA VAL A 269 -6.71 16.21 -8.20
C VAL A 269 -8.03 15.70 -7.64
N ALA A 270 -9.05 15.51 -8.49
CA ALA A 270 -10.35 14.99 -8.05
C ALA A 270 -10.22 13.56 -7.50
N TYR A 271 -9.43 12.69 -8.15
CA TYR A 271 -9.14 11.35 -7.67
C TYR A 271 -8.45 11.39 -6.31
N LEU A 272 -7.42 12.23 -6.15
CA LEU A 272 -6.70 12.36 -4.89
C LEU A 272 -7.63 12.84 -3.76
N LEU A 273 -8.47 13.85 -4.03
CA LEU A 273 -9.42 14.37 -3.05
C LEU A 273 -10.42 13.29 -2.60
N GLN A 274 -10.92 12.50 -3.55
CA GLN A 274 -11.78 11.37 -3.23
C GLN A 274 -11.06 10.32 -2.36
N ARG A 275 -9.81 9.96 -2.71
CA ARG A 275 -9.02 9.01 -1.91
C ARG A 275 -8.73 9.54 -0.51
N VAL A 276 -8.44 10.83 -0.37
CA VAL A 276 -8.28 11.50 0.92
C VAL A 276 -9.58 11.43 1.73
N GLU A 277 -10.72 11.65 1.09
CA GLU A 277 -12.04 11.59 1.75
C GLU A 277 -12.40 10.17 2.21
N ASP A 278 -12.08 9.16 1.43
CA ASP A 278 -12.44 7.77 1.70
C ASP A 278 -11.42 7.04 2.58
N PHE A 279 -10.25 7.61 2.79
CA PHE A 279 -9.18 6.97 3.57
C PHE A 279 -9.61 6.75 5.03
N PRO A 280 -9.56 5.51 5.56
CA PRO A 280 -10.05 5.22 6.92
C PRO A 280 -9.05 5.59 8.03
N GLY A 281 -7.83 6.01 7.66
CA GLY A 281 -6.78 6.46 8.57
C GLY A 281 -6.77 7.97 8.79
N ILE A 282 -5.62 8.49 9.17
CA ILE A 282 -5.41 9.90 9.49
C ILE A 282 -4.76 10.60 8.31
N VAL A 283 -5.35 11.69 7.88
CA VAL A 283 -4.78 12.58 6.87
C VAL A 283 -4.58 13.96 7.45
N ILE A 284 -3.37 14.49 7.32
CA ILE A 284 -3.02 15.85 7.69
C ILE A 284 -2.65 16.61 6.41
N LEU A 285 -3.40 17.67 6.13
CA LEU A 285 -3.13 18.60 5.02
C LEU A 285 -2.43 19.82 5.59
N ALA A 286 -1.28 20.18 5.04
CA ALA A 286 -0.56 21.40 5.44
C ALA A 286 -0.59 22.44 4.31
N SER A 287 -0.99 23.66 4.66
CA SER A 287 -1.07 24.78 3.71
C SER A 287 -0.45 26.06 4.30
N ASN A 288 0.12 26.88 3.44
CA ASN A 288 0.62 28.18 3.80
C ASN A 288 -0.46 29.29 3.71
N LEU A 289 -1.59 29.01 3.07
CA LEU A 289 -2.64 29.98 2.75
C LEU A 289 -4.00 29.48 3.28
N LYS A 290 -4.65 30.30 4.11
CA LYS A 290 -6.01 30.03 4.63
C LYS A 290 -7.10 30.18 3.55
N GLY A 291 -6.87 31.01 2.54
CA GLY A 291 -7.92 31.46 1.59
C GLY A 291 -8.12 30.59 0.34
N ASN A 292 -7.29 29.57 0.12
CA ASN A 292 -7.34 28.75 -1.09
C ASN A 292 -8.00 27.37 -0.88
N ILE A 293 -8.44 27.08 0.34
CA ILE A 293 -9.09 25.83 0.65
C ILE A 293 -10.55 25.95 0.27
N ASP A 294 -10.94 25.20 -0.74
CA ASP A 294 -12.31 25.17 -1.24
C ASP A 294 -13.28 24.81 -0.11
N GLU A 295 -14.44 25.51 -0.02
CA GLU A 295 -15.49 25.23 0.96
C GLU A 295 -15.95 23.75 0.95
N ALA A 296 -15.66 23.03 -0.13
CA ALA A 296 -15.90 21.59 -0.25
C ALA A 296 -15.13 20.75 0.78
N PHE A 297 -14.01 21.27 1.32
CA PHE A 297 -13.21 20.60 2.35
C PHE A 297 -13.57 21.00 3.79
N ALA A 298 -14.32 22.08 3.95
CA ALA A 298 -14.78 22.54 5.26
C ALA A 298 -16.04 21.82 5.75
N ARG A 299 -16.56 20.88 4.98
CA ARG A 299 -17.72 20.02 5.29
C ARG A 299 -17.25 18.63 5.69
#